data_506ebf50f2473c05a5ebc166deecae28
#
_entry.id   506ebf50f2473c05a5ebc166deecae28
#
_cell.length_a   1.000
_cell.length_b   1.000
_cell.length_c   1.000
_cell.angle_alpha   90.00
_cell.angle_beta   90.00
_cell.angle_gamma   90.00
#
_symmetry.space_group_name_H-M   'P 1'
#
loop_
_entity.id
_entity.type
_entity.pdbx_description
1 polymer ?
#
loop_
_entity_poly.entity_id
_entity_poly.type
_entity_poly.pdbx_seq_one_letter_code
_entity_poly.pdbx_strand_id
1 'polypeptide(L)'
;HDQSSAASDVYKRQDLNPDRIIITSGSSAGFILSFSSLFDAKDRVGICSPGYPSYRQILKAQDLETVLIETKFENNFQPFASDLKGLNLSGVLIASPANPTGSMLNYNQLESLILSSLEQNISFISDEIYHGIEYEKKATTALQITNQCYVINSFSKYFSMTGWRVGWMVVPEDHIRQIERLAQNMFICAPHASQIAAPVSYTHLRAHETYD
;
A
#
# COMPACT_ATOMS: atom_id res chain seq x y z
N HIS A 1 9.95 10.13 15.88
CA HIS A 1 9.44 9.12 16.84
C HIS A 1 7.91 9.02 16.85
N ASP A 2 7.16 10.14 16.94
CA ASP A 2 5.70 10.10 17.14
C ASP A 2 4.89 9.68 15.91
N GLN A 3 5.40 9.84 14.71
CA GLN A 3 4.67 9.55 13.46
C GLN A 3 4.76 8.06 13.10
N SER A 4 5.92 7.47 13.27
CA SER A 4 6.08 6.02 13.12
C SER A 4 5.26 5.27 14.18
N SER A 5 5.08 5.84 15.38
CA SER A 5 4.22 5.26 16.41
C SER A 5 2.74 5.33 16.02
N ALA A 6 2.24 6.45 15.47
CA ALA A 6 0.86 6.54 14.99
C ALA A 6 0.59 5.57 13.82
N ALA A 7 1.53 5.46 12.87
CA ALA A 7 1.45 4.50 11.78
C ALA A 7 1.56 3.04 12.30
N SER A 8 2.47 2.77 13.26
CA SER A 8 2.61 1.46 13.92
C SER A 8 1.34 1.06 14.66
N ASP A 9 0.64 2.02 15.26
CA ASP A 9 -0.61 1.77 15.98
C ASP A 9 -1.76 1.27 15.09
N VAL A 10 -1.76 1.61 13.79
CA VAL A 10 -2.68 1.03 12.80
C VAL A 10 -2.51 -0.49 12.72
N TYR A 11 -1.29 -0.97 12.96
CA TYR A 11 -0.90 -2.38 12.92
C TYR A 11 -0.73 -3.02 14.30
N LYS A 12 -1.35 -2.46 15.37
CA LYS A 12 -1.17 -2.85 16.80
C LYS A 12 -1.32 -4.35 17.14
N ARG A 13 -1.87 -5.13 16.24
CA ARG A 13 -1.97 -6.59 16.43
C ARG A 13 -0.79 -7.35 15.84
N GLN A 14 0.24 -6.64 15.37
CA GLN A 14 1.42 -7.19 14.74
C GLN A 14 2.65 -6.61 15.41
N ASP A 15 3.64 -7.45 15.65
CA ASP A 15 4.96 -7.05 16.14
C ASP A 15 5.75 -6.42 14.99
N LEU A 16 5.31 -5.22 14.55
CA LEU A 16 5.91 -4.50 13.44
C LEU A 16 7.07 -3.64 13.95
N ASN A 17 8.27 -3.93 13.46
CA ASN A 17 9.43 -3.08 13.69
C ASN A 17 9.18 -1.67 13.12
N PRO A 18 9.16 -0.60 13.95
CA PRO A 18 8.90 0.78 13.52
C PRO A 18 9.87 1.29 12.44
N ASP A 19 11.10 0.77 12.40
CA ASP A 19 12.10 1.18 11.40
C ASP A 19 11.70 0.80 9.96
N ARG A 20 10.78 -0.14 9.81
CA ARG A 20 10.19 -0.50 8.52
C ARG A 20 9.19 0.53 7.98
N ILE A 21 8.77 1.50 8.82
CA ILE A 21 7.76 2.50 8.48
C ILE A 21 8.45 3.75 7.95
N ILE A 22 8.25 4.03 6.67
CA ILE A 22 8.79 5.22 6.00
C ILE A 22 7.65 6.22 5.79
N ILE A 23 7.77 7.41 6.34
CA ILE A 23 6.79 8.49 6.16
C ILE A 23 6.95 9.10 4.77
N THR A 24 5.83 9.29 4.07
CA THR A 24 5.81 9.74 2.68
C THR A 24 4.93 10.99 2.48
N SER A 25 5.15 11.72 1.38
CA SER A 25 4.31 12.85 0.96
C SER A 25 3.00 12.36 0.32
N GLY A 26 2.17 11.68 1.15
CA GLY A 26 0.98 10.95 0.73
C GLY A 26 1.32 9.59 0.09
N SER A 27 0.30 8.78 -0.18
CA SER A 27 0.49 7.46 -0.82
C SER A 27 1.14 7.54 -2.20
N SER A 28 0.94 8.64 -2.95
CA SER A 28 1.55 8.81 -4.27
C SER A 28 3.07 8.75 -4.24
N ALA A 29 3.71 9.37 -3.22
CA ALA A 29 5.15 9.26 -3.03
C ALA A 29 5.55 7.82 -2.65
N GLY A 30 4.72 7.11 -1.89
CA GLY A 30 4.92 5.70 -1.59
C GLY A 30 4.94 4.83 -2.84
N PHE A 31 4.02 5.04 -3.80
CA PHE A 31 4.04 4.31 -5.08
C PHE A 31 5.29 4.64 -5.90
N ILE A 32 5.67 5.92 -6.00
CA ILE A 32 6.88 6.32 -6.73
C ILE A 32 8.11 5.65 -6.13
N LEU A 33 8.28 5.69 -4.81
CA LEU A 33 9.39 5.06 -4.10
C LEU A 33 9.41 3.55 -4.29
N SER A 34 8.25 2.88 -4.16
CA SER A 34 8.15 1.42 -4.35
C SER A 34 8.57 1.01 -5.75
N PHE A 35 8.03 1.67 -6.77
CA PHE A 35 8.34 1.33 -8.15
C PHE A 35 9.81 1.61 -8.49
N SER A 36 10.35 2.76 -8.04
CA SER A 36 11.77 3.10 -8.26
C SER A 36 12.75 2.17 -7.55
N SER A 37 12.32 1.50 -6.46
CA SER A 37 13.19 0.61 -5.72
C SER A 37 13.13 -0.85 -6.16
N LEU A 38 11.99 -1.26 -6.73
CA LEU A 38 11.69 -2.65 -7.04
C LEU A 38 11.94 -3.01 -8.51
N PHE A 39 11.87 -2.01 -9.41
CA PHE A 39 11.77 -2.29 -10.85
C PHE A 39 12.79 -1.49 -11.67
N ASP A 40 13.30 -2.13 -12.69
CA ASP A 40 14.06 -1.49 -13.76
C ASP A 40 13.14 -1.03 -14.90
N ALA A 41 13.65 -0.12 -15.77
CA ALA A 41 12.89 0.34 -16.93
C ALA A 41 12.42 -0.84 -17.80
N LYS A 42 11.15 -0.79 -18.25
CA LYS A 42 10.45 -1.83 -19.00
C LYS A 42 10.04 -3.06 -18.21
N ASP A 43 10.31 -3.10 -16.92
CA ASP A 43 9.73 -4.14 -16.06
C ASP A 43 8.20 -4.11 -16.10
N ARG A 44 7.61 -5.29 -16.03
CA ARG A 44 6.17 -5.52 -16.19
C ARG A 44 5.46 -5.54 -14.83
N VAL A 45 4.56 -4.57 -14.61
CA VAL A 45 3.83 -4.46 -13.34
C VAL A 45 2.33 -4.67 -13.57
N GLY A 46 1.77 -5.66 -12.89
CA GLY A 46 0.34 -5.99 -12.90
C GLY A 46 -0.46 -5.02 -12.04
N ILE A 47 -1.56 -4.50 -12.57
CA ILE A 47 -2.58 -3.74 -11.84
C ILE A 47 -3.98 -4.19 -12.25
N CYS A 48 -4.94 -4.14 -11.33
CA CYS A 48 -6.32 -4.52 -11.64
C CYS A 48 -7.03 -3.53 -12.57
N SER A 49 -7.91 -4.07 -13.41
CA SER A 49 -8.85 -3.34 -14.25
C SER A 49 -10.27 -3.86 -13.97
N PRO A 50 -11.21 -3.00 -13.48
CA PRO A 50 -11.06 -1.59 -13.15
C PRO A 50 -10.14 -1.33 -11.96
N GLY A 51 -9.47 -0.17 -11.95
CA GLY A 51 -8.53 0.22 -10.91
C GLY A 51 -8.27 1.72 -10.86
N TYR A 52 -7.53 2.17 -9.86
CA TYR A 52 -7.22 3.58 -9.67
C TYR A 52 -6.29 4.10 -10.79
N PRO A 53 -6.70 5.12 -11.56
CA PRO A 53 -5.98 5.54 -12.76
C PRO A 53 -4.53 6.00 -12.52
N SER A 54 -4.23 6.51 -11.32
CA SER A 54 -2.89 7.02 -11.00
C SER A 54 -1.82 5.94 -11.06
N TYR A 55 -2.13 4.68 -10.75
CA TYR A 55 -1.13 3.60 -10.82
C TYR A 55 -0.51 3.53 -12.21
N ARG A 56 -1.35 3.44 -13.24
CA ARG A 56 -0.89 3.38 -14.62
C ARG A 56 -0.09 4.61 -15.05
N GLN A 57 -0.49 5.80 -14.57
CA GLN A 57 0.21 7.03 -14.92
C GLN A 57 1.59 7.11 -14.25
N ILE A 58 1.70 6.66 -12.99
CA ILE A 58 2.99 6.62 -12.29
C ILE A 58 3.91 5.57 -12.92
N LEU A 59 3.41 4.37 -13.22
CA LEU A 59 4.17 3.33 -13.92
C LEU A 59 4.71 3.85 -15.25
N LYS A 60 3.84 4.47 -16.06
CA LYS A 60 4.24 5.07 -17.34
C LYS A 60 5.30 6.17 -17.18
N ALA A 61 5.17 7.02 -16.16
CA ALA A 61 6.13 8.09 -15.89
C ALA A 61 7.52 7.56 -15.49
N GLN A 62 7.60 6.34 -15.00
CA GLN A 62 8.84 5.64 -14.63
C GLN A 62 9.32 4.63 -15.71
N ASP A 63 8.75 4.71 -16.90
CA ASP A 63 9.09 3.83 -18.03
C ASP A 63 8.84 2.34 -17.77
N LEU A 64 7.85 2.03 -16.90
CA LEU A 64 7.42 0.66 -16.57
C LEU A 64 6.26 0.22 -17.48
N GLU A 65 6.23 -1.06 -17.82
CA GLU A 65 5.17 -1.65 -18.61
C GLU A 65 3.98 -2.04 -17.73
N THR A 66 2.83 -1.45 -18.00
CA THR A 66 1.59 -1.77 -17.28
C THR A 66 0.92 -2.99 -17.88
N VAL A 67 0.71 -4.03 -17.07
CA VAL A 67 -0.09 -5.21 -17.41
C VAL A 67 -1.44 -5.13 -16.72
N LEU A 68 -2.54 -5.10 -17.48
CA LEU A 68 -3.88 -5.05 -16.91
C LEU A 68 -4.35 -6.48 -16.57
N ILE A 69 -4.70 -6.68 -15.30
CA ILE A 69 -5.36 -7.89 -14.81
C ILE A 69 -6.85 -7.62 -14.82
N GLU A 70 -7.54 -8.11 -15.85
CA GLU A 70 -8.97 -7.91 -16.00
C GLU A 70 -9.75 -8.65 -14.90
N THR A 71 -10.48 -7.90 -14.10
CA THR A 71 -11.33 -8.42 -13.03
C THR A 71 -12.80 -8.21 -13.36
N LYS A 72 -13.67 -9.09 -12.87
CA LYS A 72 -15.09 -9.13 -13.23
C LYS A 72 -15.98 -9.14 -12.00
N PHE A 73 -17.26 -8.88 -12.21
CA PHE A 73 -18.28 -8.91 -11.16
C PHE A 73 -18.35 -10.25 -10.43
N GLU A 74 -18.17 -11.36 -11.15
CA GLU A 74 -18.25 -12.72 -10.62
C GLU A 74 -17.17 -13.01 -9.58
N ASN A 75 -16.03 -12.35 -9.66
CA ASN A 75 -14.96 -12.42 -8.67
C ASN A 75 -14.88 -11.18 -7.77
N ASN A 76 -15.98 -10.44 -7.67
CA ASN A 76 -16.08 -9.23 -6.88
C ASN A 76 -15.01 -8.18 -7.25
N PHE A 77 -14.65 -8.10 -8.53
CA PHE A 77 -13.62 -7.18 -9.06
C PHE A 77 -12.26 -7.28 -8.35
N GLN A 78 -11.92 -8.47 -7.82
CA GLN A 78 -10.62 -8.76 -7.25
C GLN A 78 -9.97 -9.92 -8.04
N PRO A 79 -8.65 -9.97 -8.18
CA PRO A 79 -7.98 -11.02 -8.92
C PRO A 79 -7.87 -12.32 -8.10
N PHE A 80 -7.77 -13.42 -8.79
CA PHE A 80 -7.34 -14.71 -8.22
C PHE A 80 -5.83 -14.91 -8.41
N ALA A 81 -5.23 -15.75 -7.60
CA ALA A 81 -3.83 -16.16 -7.76
C ALA A 81 -3.53 -16.77 -9.14
N SER A 82 -4.53 -17.45 -9.75
CA SER A 82 -4.42 -17.97 -11.11
C SER A 82 -4.25 -16.91 -12.19
N ASP A 83 -4.75 -15.70 -11.94
CA ASP A 83 -4.73 -14.62 -12.93
C ASP A 83 -3.32 -14.00 -13.09
N LEU A 84 -2.41 -14.31 -12.16
CA LEU A 84 -1.00 -13.89 -12.26
C LEU A 84 -0.16 -14.81 -13.15
N LYS A 85 -0.64 -16.04 -13.40
CA LYS A 85 0.12 -17.04 -14.14
C LYS A 85 0.29 -16.69 -15.60
N GLY A 86 1.53 -16.81 -16.09
CA GLY A 86 1.87 -16.58 -17.51
C GLY A 86 1.94 -15.11 -17.92
N LEU A 87 1.72 -14.16 -17.01
CA LEU A 87 1.81 -12.74 -17.31
C LEU A 87 3.25 -12.20 -17.32
N ASN A 88 4.23 -12.97 -16.83
CA ASN A 88 5.64 -12.56 -16.74
C ASN A 88 5.80 -11.21 -16.05
N LEU A 89 5.27 -11.11 -14.82
CA LEU A 89 5.30 -9.89 -14.03
C LEU A 89 6.58 -9.82 -13.19
N SER A 90 7.19 -8.64 -13.11
CA SER A 90 8.20 -8.29 -12.11
C SER A 90 7.54 -7.88 -10.77
N GLY A 91 6.34 -7.30 -10.84
CA GLY A 91 5.57 -6.91 -9.67
C GLY A 91 4.07 -6.87 -9.92
N VAL A 92 3.31 -6.85 -8.82
CA VAL A 92 1.86 -6.69 -8.83
C VAL A 92 1.43 -5.72 -7.72
N LEU A 93 0.52 -4.80 -8.06
CA LEU A 93 -0.10 -3.89 -7.11
C LEU A 93 -1.58 -4.24 -6.96
N ILE A 94 -1.98 -4.55 -5.73
CA ILE A 94 -3.35 -4.91 -5.36
C ILE A 94 -3.87 -3.92 -4.32
N ALA A 95 -5.07 -3.38 -4.55
CA ALA A 95 -5.80 -2.53 -3.60
C ALA A 95 -6.95 -3.30 -2.96
N SER A 96 -7.00 -3.30 -1.64
CA SER A 96 -8.09 -3.92 -0.88
C SER A 96 -8.32 -3.18 0.44
N PRO A 97 -9.40 -2.38 0.56
CA PRO A 97 -10.48 -2.12 -0.41
C PRO A 97 -10.02 -1.41 -1.69
N ALA A 98 -10.62 -1.75 -2.84
CA ALA A 98 -10.23 -1.25 -4.16
C ALA A 98 -10.99 0.03 -4.55
N ASN A 99 -10.31 0.90 -5.28
CA ASN A 99 -10.93 2.04 -5.98
C ASN A 99 -11.00 1.71 -7.50
N PRO A 100 -12.18 1.75 -8.15
CA PRO A 100 -13.43 2.39 -7.71
C PRO A 100 -14.46 1.44 -7.09
N THR A 101 -14.20 0.14 -7.00
CA THR A 101 -15.23 -0.88 -6.76
C THR A 101 -15.64 -1.03 -5.29
N GLY A 102 -14.79 -0.59 -4.34
CA GLY A 102 -14.98 -0.83 -2.90
C GLY A 102 -14.81 -2.29 -2.49
N SER A 103 -14.47 -3.16 -3.42
CA SER A 103 -14.33 -4.60 -3.17
C SER A 103 -13.11 -4.93 -2.33
N MET A 104 -13.22 -5.98 -1.53
CA MET A 104 -12.16 -6.42 -0.62
C MET A 104 -11.83 -7.89 -0.83
N LEU A 105 -10.56 -8.22 -0.66
CA LEU A 105 -10.08 -9.58 -0.49
C LEU A 105 -10.31 -10.02 0.96
N ASN A 106 -10.74 -11.26 1.16
CA ASN A 106 -10.65 -11.89 2.48
C ASN A 106 -9.24 -12.43 2.72
N TYR A 107 -8.96 -12.88 3.96
CA TYR A 107 -7.65 -13.39 4.35
C TYR A 107 -7.12 -14.48 3.38
N ASN A 108 -7.92 -15.50 3.10
CA ASN A 108 -7.48 -16.65 2.27
C ASN A 108 -7.20 -16.24 0.81
N GLN A 109 -7.99 -15.30 0.27
CA GLN A 109 -7.78 -14.76 -1.07
C GLN A 109 -6.48 -13.95 -1.15
N LEU A 110 -6.26 -13.07 -0.18
CA LEU A 110 -5.04 -12.26 -0.11
C LEU A 110 -3.81 -13.14 0.11
N GLU A 111 -3.89 -14.13 1.01
CA GLU A 111 -2.83 -15.10 1.26
C GLU A 111 -2.47 -15.88 -0.02
N SER A 112 -3.46 -16.38 -0.73
CA SER A 112 -3.24 -17.12 -1.99
C SER A 112 -2.54 -16.25 -3.05
N LEU A 113 -2.92 -14.97 -3.17
CA LEU A 113 -2.27 -14.03 -4.09
C LEU A 113 -0.82 -13.75 -3.70
N ILE A 114 -0.57 -13.50 -2.42
CA ILE A 114 0.78 -13.23 -1.91
C ILE A 114 1.69 -14.44 -2.10
N LEU A 115 1.25 -15.63 -1.69
CA LEU A 115 2.03 -16.86 -1.84
C LEU A 115 2.33 -17.16 -3.31
N SER A 116 1.34 -17.03 -4.18
CA SER A 116 1.54 -17.20 -5.63
C SER A 116 2.50 -16.17 -6.22
N SER A 117 2.51 -14.94 -5.71
CA SER A 117 3.47 -13.92 -6.12
C SER A 117 4.89 -14.28 -5.69
N LEU A 118 5.08 -14.69 -4.43
CA LEU A 118 6.37 -15.11 -3.90
C LEU A 118 6.95 -16.32 -4.66
N GLU A 119 6.13 -17.33 -4.95
CA GLU A 119 6.53 -18.51 -5.71
C GLU A 119 7.01 -18.16 -7.14
N GLN A 120 6.49 -17.10 -7.73
CA GLN A 120 6.83 -16.63 -9.07
C GLN A 120 7.89 -15.52 -9.06
N ASN A 121 8.45 -15.14 -7.89
CA ASN A 121 9.36 -14.00 -7.70
C ASN A 121 8.74 -12.67 -8.18
N ILE A 122 7.43 -12.49 -7.98
CA ILE A 122 6.70 -11.26 -8.27
C ILE A 122 6.67 -10.41 -7.00
N SER A 123 7.20 -9.19 -7.05
CA SER A 123 7.15 -8.24 -5.92
C SER A 123 5.71 -7.84 -5.64
N PHE A 124 5.23 -8.02 -4.40
CA PHE A 124 3.86 -7.71 -4.00
C PHE A 124 3.76 -6.34 -3.33
N ILE A 125 2.88 -5.47 -3.87
CA ILE A 125 2.58 -4.15 -3.33
C ILE A 125 1.10 -4.10 -2.96
N SER A 126 0.81 -3.87 -1.66
CA SER A 126 -0.54 -3.74 -1.12
C SER A 126 -0.90 -2.27 -0.92
N ASP A 127 -1.91 -1.79 -1.63
CA ASP A 127 -2.51 -0.48 -1.34
C ASP A 127 -3.63 -0.64 -0.32
N GLU A 128 -3.39 -0.17 0.90
CA GLU A 128 -4.28 -0.28 2.04
C GLU A 128 -4.86 1.08 2.47
N ILE A 129 -4.88 2.05 1.55
CA ILE A 129 -5.30 3.44 1.86
C ILE A 129 -6.73 3.55 2.40
N TYR A 130 -7.58 2.56 2.13
CA TYR A 130 -8.97 2.54 2.58
C TYR A 130 -9.22 1.70 3.83
N HIS A 131 -8.18 1.16 4.48
CA HIS A 131 -8.32 0.51 5.78
C HIS A 131 -8.87 1.49 6.82
N GLY A 132 -9.84 1.03 7.60
CA GLY A 132 -10.59 1.82 8.58
C GLY A 132 -11.91 2.40 8.06
N ILE A 133 -12.18 2.39 6.73
CA ILE A 133 -13.44 2.90 6.14
C ILE A 133 -14.41 1.76 5.76
N GLU A 134 -14.08 0.55 6.09
CA GLU A 134 -14.94 -0.61 5.88
C GLU A 134 -16.07 -0.67 6.93
N TYR A 135 -17.27 -1.09 6.50
CA TYR A 135 -18.48 -1.09 7.35
C TYR A 135 -18.78 -2.46 7.98
N GLU A 136 -18.87 -3.52 7.18
CA GLU A 136 -19.34 -4.82 7.65
C GLU A 136 -18.20 -5.78 8.03
N LYS A 137 -17.10 -5.73 7.30
CA LYS A 137 -15.97 -6.64 7.45
C LYS A 137 -14.68 -5.84 7.53
N LYS A 138 -13.79 -6.22 8.43
CA LYS A 138 -12.47 -5.61 8.52
C LYS A 138 -11.58 -6.07 7.35
N ALA A 139 -10.85 -5.11 6.77
CA ALA A 139 -9.85 -5.41 5.77
C ALA A 139 -8.68 -6.19 6.39
N THR A 140 -8.10 -7.08 5.60
CA THR A 140 -6.89 -7.84 5.97
C THR A 140 -5.66 -7.11 5.44
N THR A 141 -4.69 -6.82 6.29
CA THR A 141 -3.41 -6.28 5.83
C THR A 141 -2.50 -7.40 5.34
N ALA A 142 -1.73 -7.12 4.28
CA ALA A 142 -0.71 -8.03 3.76
C ALA A 142 0.35 -8.41 4.80
N LEU A 143 0.60 -7.54 5.78
CA LEU A 143 1.55 -7.78 6.88
C LEU A 143 1.13 -8.92 7.83
N GLN A 144 -0.14 -9.34 7.83
CA GLN A 144 -0.57 -10.55 8.57
C GLN A 144 -0.08 -11.84 7.92
N ILE A 145 0.33 -11.77 6.66
CA ILE A 145 0.69 -12.93 5.83
C ILE A 145 2.19 -12.99 5.62
N THR A 146 2.81 -11.85 5.29
CA THR A 146 4.25 -11.82 4.98
C THR A 146 4.90 -10.50 5.37
N ASN A 147 6.18 -10.58 5.71
CA ASN A 147 7.06 -9.41 5.89
C ASN A 147 7.78 -9.00 4.58
N GLN A 148 7.62 -9.77 3.51
CA GLN A 148 8.28 -9.59 2.21
C GLN A 148 7.40 -8.85 1.20
N CYS A 149 6.60 -7.89 1.65
CA CYS A 149 5.75 -7.06 0.80
C CYS A 149 5.91 -5.59 1.11
N TYR A 150 5.51 -4.75 0.16
CA TYR A 150 5.35 -3.32 0.38
C TYR A 150 3.88 -3.03 0.70
N VAL A 151 3.64 -2.32 1.79
CA VAL A 151 2.30 -1.83 2.13
C VAL A 151 2.29 -0.31 2.04
N ILE A 152 1.29 0.25 1.38
CA ILE A 152 1.14 1.70 1.22
C ILE A 152 -0.17 2.14 1.85
N ASN A 153 -0.10 3.19 2.67
CA ASN A 153 -1.26 3.77 3.32
C ASN A 153 -1.12 5.30 3.42
N SER A 154 -2.14 5.98 3.92
CA SER A 154 -2.13 7.44 3.99
C SER A 154 -3.13 7.97 5.01
N PHE A 155 -2.86 9.16 5.51
CA PHE A 155 -3.81 9.94 6.31
C PHE A 155 -4.92 10.60 5.45
N SER A 156 -4.89 10.45 4.13
CA SER A 156 -5.80 11.13 3.20
C SER A 156 -7.26 10.69 3.29
N LYS A 157 -7.55 9.44 3.71
CA LYS A 157 -8.91 8.86 3.65
C LYS A 157 -9.51 8.73 5.04
N TYR A 158 -9.22 7.67 5.77
CA TYR A 158 -9.77 7.42 7.11
C TYR A 158 -9.57 8.62 8.06
N PHE A 159 -8.42 9.26 8.02
CA PHE A 159 -8.08 10.40 8.88
C PHE A 159 -8.51 11.76 8.32
N SER A 160 -9.19 11.81 7.18
CA SER A 160 -9.71 13.04 6.54
C SER A 160 -8.65 14.12 6.23
N MET A 161 -7.38 13.73 6.08
CA MET A 161 -6.24 14.63 5.86
C MET A 161 -5.78 14.66 4.39
N THR A 162 -6.69 14.67 3.42
CA THR A 162 -6.37 14.55 1.99
C THR A 162 -5.40 15.62 1.50
N GLY A 163 -5.62 16.89 1.84
CA GLY A 163 -4.80 18.04 1.43
C GLY A 163 -3.45 18.15 2.15
N TRP A 164 -3.27 17.45 3.26
CA TRP A 164 -2.07 17.53 4.08
C TRP A 164 -0.86 16.78 3.49
N ARG A 165 -1.08 15.94 2.50
CA ARG A 165 -0.04 15.19 1.81
C ARG A 165 0.90 14.41 2.75
N VAL A 166 0.34 13.63 3.65
CA VAL A 166 1.09 12.73 4.54
C VAL A 166 0.54 11.31 4.45
N GLY A 167 1.44 10.36 4.36
CA GLY A 167 1.17 8.93 4.30
C GLY A 167 2.37 8.16 4.81
N TRP A 168 2.35 6.85 4.67
CA TRP A 168 3.45 5.98 5.01
C TRP A 168 3.48 4.75 4.13
N MET A 169 4.62 4.12 4.10
CA MET A 169 4.78 2.78 3.55
C MET A 169 5.49 1.89 4.56
N VAL A 170 5.19 0.60 4.52
CA VAL A 170 5.92 -0.42 5.27
C VAL A 170 6.69 -1.25 4.25
N VAL A 171 7.98 -1.47 4.53
CA VAL A 171 8.89 -2.17 3.61
C VAL A 171 9.55 -3.37 4.30
N PRO A 172 10.08 -4.36 3.54
CA PRO A 172 10.96 -5.39 4.09
C PRO A 172 12.18 -4.78 4.78
N GLU A 173 12.70 -5.43 5.81
CA GLU A 173 13.83 -4.90 6.61
C GLU A 173 15.10 -4.65 5.77
N ASP A 174 15.39 -5.52 4.84
CA ASP A 174 16.54 -5.43 3.93
C ASP A 174 16.39 -4.28 2.91
N HIS A 175 15.19 -3.74 2.71
CA HIS A 175 14.92 -2.61 1.81
C HIS A 175 14.90 -1.24 2.52
N ILE A 176 14.89 -1.17 3.84
CA ILE A 176 14.79 0.09 4.61
C ILE A 176 15.82 1.11 4.11
N ARG A 177 17.09 0.74 4.08
CA ARG A 177 18.16 1.68 3.72
C ARG A 177 18.10 2.18 2.29
N GLN A 178 17.64 1.34 1.36
CA GLN A 178 17.44 1.73 -0.04
C GLN A 178 16.32 2.77 -0.16
N ILE A 179 15.20 2.51 0.48
CA ILE A 179 14.03 3.42 0.46
C ILE A 179 14.34 4.74 1.15
N GLU A 180 15.01 4.74 2.29
CA GLU A 180 15.43 5.97 2.98
C GLU A 180 16.28 6.86 2.08
N ARG A 181 17.26 6.28 1.37
CA ARG A 181 18.11 7.03 0.43
C ARG A 181 17.30 7.63 -0.73
N LEU A 182 16.38 6.86 -1.31
CA LEU A 182 15.50 7.35 -2.37
C LEU A 182 14.59 8.47 -1.84
N ALA A 183 13.92 8.26 -0.71
CA ALA A 183 13.03 9.24 -0.11
C ALA A 183 13.76 10.55 0.20
N GLN A 184 14.96 10.47 0.81
CA GLN A 184 15.78 11.64 1.13
C GLN A 184 16.19 12.43 -0.13
N ASN A 185 16.54 11.74 -1.22
CA ASN A 185 17.01 12.42 -2.43
C ASN A 185 15.87 12.93 -3.32
N MET A 186 14.72 12.24 -3.34
CA MET A 186 13.59 12.62 -4.18
C MET A 186 12.63 13.61 -3.50
N PHE A 187 12.46 13.53 -2.19
CA PHE A 187 11.43 14.28 -1.46
C PHE A 187 11.99 15.06 -0.26
N ILE A 188 13.20 14.76 0.21
CA ILE A 188 13.80 15.23 1.46
C ILE A 188 12.99 14.71 2.66
N CYS A 189 11.75 15.19 2.84
CA CYS A 189 10.79 14.68 3.84
C CYS A 189 9.36 15.04 3.43
N ALA A 190 8.38 14.44 4.10
CA ALA A 190 7.00 14.89 4.02
C ALA A 190 6.84 16.28 4.66
N PRO A 191 5.79 17.07 4.31
CA PRO A 191 5.59 18.41 4.86
C PRO A 191 5.58 18.40 6.40
N HIS A 192 6.44 19.20 7.05
CA HIS A 192 6.64 19.18 8.50
C HIS A 192 5.34 19.43 9.29
N ALA A 193 4.55 20.43 8.88
CA ALA A 193 3.26 20.71 9.53
C ALA A 193 2.31 19.51 9.49
N SER A 194 2.30 18.77 8.38
CA SER A 194 1.49 17.57 8.21
C SER A 194 1.94 16.43 9.11
N GLN A 195 3.24 16.31 9.29
CA GLN A 195 3.83 15.32 10.17
C GLN A 195 3.47 15.58 11.64
N ILE A 196 3.41 16.83 12.08
CA ILE A 196 2.97 17.20 13.44
C ILE A 196 1.46 16.97 13.61
N ALA A 197 0.65 17.25 12.59
CA ALA A 197 -0.80 17.09 12.65
C ALA A 197 -1.28 15.62 12.63
N ALA A 198 -0.53 14.73 11.98
CA ALA A 198 -0.94 13.34 11.80
C ALA A 198 -1.19 12.57 13.12
N PRO A 199 -0.31 12.61 14.16
CA PRO A 199 -0.57 11.98 15.45
C PRO A 199 -1.82 12.53 16.15
N VAL A 200 -2.09 13.84 15.99
CA VAL A 200 -3.28 14.49 16.58
C VAL A 200 -4.55 13.94 15.96
N SER A 201 -4.60 13.80 14.62
CA SER A 201 -5.77 13.23 13.94
C SER A 201 -6.05 11.78 14.38
N TYR A 202 -4.99 10.99 14.57
CA TYR A 202 -5.07 9.63 15.06
C TYR A 202 -5.67 9.55 16.49
N THR A 203 -5.18 10.39 17.40
CA THR A 203 -5.67 10.44 18.78
C THR A 203 -7.12 10.89 18.88
N HIS A 204 -7.54 11.85 18.06
CA HIS A 204 -8.93 12.32 18.04
C HIS A 204 -9.90 11.24 17.57
N LEU A 205 -9.59 10.51 16.50
CA LEU A 205 -10.44 9.40 16.03
C LEU A 205 -10.60 8.32 17.10
N ARG A 206 -9.50 7.92 17.76
CA ARG A 206 -9.58 6.91 18.84
C ARG A 206 -10.36 7.36 20.06
N ALA A 207 -10.35 8.64 20.41
CA ALA A 207 -11.14 9.15 21.51
C ALA A 207 -12.65 8.98 21.25
N HIS A 208 -13.09 8.99 19.99
CA HIS A 208 -14.48 8.73 19.61
C HIS A 208 -14.83 7.24 19.55
N GLU A 209 -13.88 6.37 19.21
CA GLU A 209 -14.11 4.91 19.17
C GLU A 209 -14.29 4.27 20.58
N THR A 210 -13.91 4.97 21.64
CA THR A 210 -14.01 4.46 23.03
C THR A 210 -15.31 4.84 23.74
N TYR A 211 -16.24 5.55 23.08
CA TYR A 211 -17.52 6.00 23.66
C TYR A 211 -18.75 5.21 23.16
N ASP A 212 -18.55 4.18 22.33
CA ASP A 212 -19.57 3.20 21.94
C ASP A 212 -19.29 1.83 22.67
#